data_fee166164508f0929cf9f2cbbb0dd73e
#
_entry.id   fee166164508f0929cf9f2cbbb0dd73e
#
_cell.length_a   1.000
_cell.length_b   1.000
_cell.length_c   1.000
_cell.angle_alpha   90.00
_cell.angle_beta   90.00
_cell.angle_gamma   90.00
#
_symmetry.space_group_name_H-M   'P 1'
#
loop_
_entity.id
_entity.type
_entity.pdbx_description
1 polymer ?
#
loop_
_entity_poly.entity_id
_entity_poly.type
_entity_poly.pdbx_seq_one_letter_code
_entity_poly.pdbx_strand_id
1 'polypeptide(L)'
;MLKDADPEYFSGIYIVCGYTDLRYGIDSLAAILERKFHAKLFVPNTLFLFCGRSASKIKGLLWEGDGFLLLYKRVESGHFSWPRNSNDLRSMTAEQFHWLMQGFAIDPIIHDITPCLLYTSDA
;
A
#
# COMPACT_ATOMS: atom_id res chain seq x y z
N MET A 1 5.75 3.01 13.89
CA MET A 1 4.65 3.89 13.49
C MET A 1 3.66 3.21 12.56
N LEU A 2 4.09 2.78 11.38
CA LEU A 2 3.14 2.20 10.41
C LEU A 2 2.46 0.95 10.95
N LYS A 3 3.21 0.07 11.58
CA LYS A 3 2.68 -1.20 12.08
C LYS A 3 1.57 -1.00 13.11
N ASP A 4 1.70 0.01 13.96
CA ASP A 4 0.79 0.26 15.07
C ASP A 4 -0.12 1.45 14.82
N ALA A 5 -0.06 2.03 13.62
CA ALA A 5 -0.88 3.19 13.31
C ALA A 5 -2.36 2.82 13.29
N ASP A 6 -3.17 3.68 13.87
CA ASP A 6 -4.61 3.57 13.75
C ASP A 6 -5.00 4.00 12.34
N PRO A 7 -5.52 3.08 11.51
CA PRO A 7 -5.86 3.44 10.12
C PRO A 7 -6.92 4.53 10.03
N GLU A 8 -7.71 4.73 11.07
CA GLU A 8 -8.73 5.77 11.09
C GLU A 8 -8.15 7.18 11.19
N TYR A 9 -6.89 7.30 11.57
CA TYR A 9 -6.18 8.57 11.54
C TYR A 9 -6.07 9.10 10.10
N PHE A 10 -5.97 8.21 9.13
CA PHE A 10 -5.78 8.61 7.74
C PHE A 10 -7.10 8.92 7.05
N SER A 11 -7.15 10.05 6.34
CA SER A 11 -8.30 10.39 5.50
C SER A 11 -8.45 9.44 4.33
N GLY A 12 -7.34 8.89 3.87
CA GLY A 12 -7.32 7.91 2.81
C GLY A 12 -5.97 7.22 2.82
N ILE A 13 -5.96 5.95 2.41
CA ILE A 13 -4.75 5.15 2.28
C ILE A 13 -4.77 4.57 0.88
N TYR A 14 -3.68 4.81 0.15
CA TYR A 14 -3.54 4.34 -1.23
C TYR A 14 -2.26 3.54 -1.37
N ILE A 15 -2.27 2.58 -2.27
CA ILE A 15 -1.13 1.74 -2.56
C ILE A 15 -0.80 1.83 -4.04
N VAL A 16 0.46 2.09 -4.35
CA VAL A 16 0.96 2.05 -5.73
C VAL A 16 1.37 0.62 -6.01
N CYS A 17 0.58 -0.07 -6.83
CA CYS A 17 0.84 -1.45 -7.18
C CYS A 17 2.06 -1.54 -8.10
N GLY A 18 2.70 -2.72 -8.13
CA GLY A 18 3.90 -2.91 -8.94
C GLY A 18 5.15 -2.43 -8.23
N TYR A 19 6.10 -1.93 -9.00
CA TYR A 19 7.42 -1.53 -8.50
C TYR A 19 7.58 -0.03 -8.54
N THR A 20 8.21 0.52 -7.51
CA THR A 20 8.64 1.92 -7.47
C THR A 20 10.11 1.96 -7.13
N ASP A 21 10.85 2.86 -7.77
CA ASP A 21 12.26 3.07 -7.41
C ASP A 21 12.32 3.77 -6.06
N LEU A 22 12.73 3.05 -5.03
CA LEU A 22 12.76 3.58 -3.66
C LEU A 22 13.94 4.53 -3.41
N ARG A 23 14.76 4.80 -4.41
CA ARG A 23 15.75 5.89 -4.31
C ARG A 23 15.07 7.25 -4.43
N TYR A 24 13.85 7.31 -4.92
CA TYR A 24 13.11 8.55 -5.06
C TYR A 24 12.76 9.15 -3.70
N GLY A 25 12.91 10.46 -3.60
CA GLY A 25 12.50 11.22 -2.44
C GLY A 25 11.11 11.81 -2.61
N ILE A 26 10.81 12.80 -1.76
CA ILE A 26 9.48 13.41 -1.70
C ILE A 26 9.02 13.94 -3.06
N ASP A 27 9.84 14.78 -3.70
CA ASP A 27 9.43 15.44 -4.94
C ASP A 27 9.18 14.46 -6.07
N SER A 28 10.06 13.45 -6.19
CA SER A 28 9.93 12.45 -7.26
C SER A 28 8.72 11.57 -7.04
N LEU A 29 8.46 11.15 -5.81
CA LEU A 29 7.29 10.34 -5.49
C LEU A 29 6.00 11.13 -5.70
N ALA A 30 5.98 12.39 -5.27
CA ALA A 30 4.84 13.27 -5.49
C ALA A 30 4.58 13.46 -6.99
N ALA A 31 5.63 13.62 -7.78
CA ALA A 31 5.51 13.78 -9.23
C ALA A 31 4.92 12.53 -9.89
N ILE A 32 5.31 11.34 -9.45
CA ILE A 32 4.73 10.10 -9.95
C ILE A 32 3.23 10.05 -9.67
N LEU A 33 2.84 10.34 -8.44
CA LEU A 33 1.43 10.33 -8.05
C LEU A 33 0.61 11.29 -8.88
N GLU A 34 1.14 12.49 -9.11
CA GLU A 34 0.43 13.53 -9.81
C GLU A 34 0.37 13.28 -11.30
N ARG A 35 1.51 12.92 -11.92
CA ARG A 35 1.60 12.81 -13.38
C ARG A 35 1.09 11.49 -13.91
N LYS A 36 1.41 10.40 -13.21
CA LYS A 36 1.03 9.06 -13.68
C LYS A 36 -0.38 8.68 -13.25
N PHE A 37 -0.75 9.04 -12.03
CA PHE A 37 -2.01 8.57 -11.45
C PHE A 37 -3.04 9.69 -11.26
N HIS A 38 -2.68 10.94 -11.53
CA HIS A 38 -3.55 12.09 -11.35
C HIS A 38 -4.13 12.15 -9.93
N ALA A 39 -3.32 11.78 -8.95
CA ALA A 39 -3.75 11.73 -7.57
C ALA A 39 -3.86 13.13 -6.97
N LYS A 40 -4.79 13.29 -6.03
CA LYS A 40 -4.91 14.51 -5.24
C LYS A 40 -3.98 14.41 -4.06
N LEU A 41 -2.88 15.18 -4.08
CA LEU A 41 -1.83 15.07 -3.09
C LEU A 41 -2.11 15.81 -1.79
N PHE A 42 -2.88 16.88 -1.86
CA PHE A 42 -2.96 17.85 -0.75
C PHE A 42 -4.24 17.70 0.09
N VAL A 43 -4.72 16.49 0.21
CA VAL A 43 -5.77 16.16 1.17
C VAL A 43 -5.08 15.75 2.48
N PRO A 44 -5.29 16.48 3.58
CA PRO A 44 -4.56 16.19 4.82
C PRO A 44 -4.76 14.77 5.31
N ASN A 45 -3.69 14.20 5.82
CA ASN A 45 -3.63 12.84 6.38
C ASN A 45 -3.91 11.74 5.35
N THR A 46 -3.56 11.99 4.09
CA THR A 46 -3.62 10.98 3.04
C THR A 46 -2.26 10.32 2.91
N LEU A 47 -2.26 9.00 3.00
CA LEU A 47 -1.04 8.18 2.95
C LEU A 47 -0.96 7.43 1.63
N PHE A 48 0.19 7.55 0.95
CA PHE A 48 0.48 6.81 -0.26
C PHE A 48 1.64 5.86 0.01
N LEU A 49 1.48 4.59 -0.31
CA LEU A 49 2.48 3.55 -0.05
C LEU A 49 3.10 3.04 -1.34
N PHE A 50 4.41 2.85 -1.32
CA PHE A 50 5.20 2.39 -2.46
C PHE A 50 6.09 1.23 -2.02
N CYS A 51 6.36 0.32 -2.93
CA CYS A 51 7.24 -0.81 -2.67
C CYS A 51 8.28 -0.94 -3.78
N GLY A 52 9.50 -1.26 -3.40
CA GLY A 52 10.57 -1.52 -4.36
C GLY A 52 10.52 -2.93 -4.93
N ARG A 53 11.56 -3.30 -5.66
CA ARG A 53 11.69 -4.68 -6.15
C ARG A 53 11.74 -5.67 -5.01
N SER A 54 12.47 -5.32 -3.95
CA SER A 54 12.48 -6.13 -2.74
C SER A 54 11.23 -5.81 -1.93
N ALA A 55 10.40 -6.80 -1.70
CA ALA A 55 9.19 -6.65 -0.92
C ALA A 55 9.44 -6.47 0.58
N SER A 56 10.71 -6.37 0.98
CA SER A 56 11.09 -6.07 2.37
C SER A 56 11.16 -4.56 2.65
N LYS A 57 11.02 -3.72 1.61
CA LYS A 57 11.22 -2.28 1.73
C LYS A 57 10.03 -1.54 1.15
N ILE A 58 9.48 -0.62 1.94
CA ILE A 58 8.40 0.25 1.48
C ILE A 58 8.70 1.68 1.88
N LYS A 59 8.12 2.61 1.11
CA LYS A 59 8.08 4.02 1.48
C LYS A 59 6.64 4.47 1.58
N GLY A 60 6.41 5.46 2.44
CA GLY A 60 5.12 6.10 2.56
C GLY A 60 5.28 7.61 2.40
N LEU A 61 4.37 8.22 1.66
CA LEU A 61 4.31 9.67 1.52
C LEU A 61 3.01 10.14 2.13
N LEU A 62 3.11 10.99 3.15
CA LEU A 62 1.96 11.48 3.89
C LEU A 62 1.92 13.00 3.83
N TRP A 63 0.79 13.56 3.41
CA TRP A 63 0.57 14.99 3.49
C TRP A 63 -0.08 15.31 4.83
N GLU A 64 0.60 16.11 5.64
CA GLU A 64 0.15 16.44 7.00
C GLU A 64 -0.62 17.76 7.09
N GLY A 65 -0.85 18.41 5.96
CA GLY A 65 -1.54 19.70 5.92
C GLY A 65 -0.57 20.89 5.76
N ASP A 66 0.62 20.73 6.29
CA ASP A 66 1.66 21.76 6.20
C ASP A 66 2.93 21.29 5.47
N GLY A 67 3.01 20.01 5.19
CA GLY A 67 4.17 19.46 4.52
C GLY A 67 4.05 17.97 4.30
N PHE A 68 4.98 17.42 3.51
CA PHE A 68 5.08 16.00 3.30
C PHE A 68 5.98 15.35 4.33
N LEU A 69 5.55 14.22 4.85
CA LEU A 69 6.35 13.32 5.64
C LEU A 69 6.68 12.10 4.79
N LEU A 70 7.97 11.78 4.68
CA LEU A 70 8.43 10.59 3.97
C LEU A 70 8.80 9.53 4.99
N LEU A 71 8.14 8.38 4.88
CA LEU A 71 8.38 7.23 5.73
C LEU A 71 9.14 6.18 4.94
N TYR A 72 10.06 5.51 5.60
CA TYR A 72 10.80 4.41 4.99
C TYR A 72 10.88 3.27 5.98
N LYS A 73 10.41 2.10 5.56
CA LYS A 73 10.45 0.92 6.42
C LYS A 73 11.08 -0.25 5.68
N ARG A 74 12.03 -0.89 6.35
CA ARG A 74 12.63 -2.15 5.91
C ARG A 74 12.36 -3.18 6.98
N VAL A 75 11.69 -4.28 6.61
CA VAL A 75 11.54 -5.40 7.54
C VAL A 75 12.79 -6.26 7.47
N GLU A 76 13.27 -6.68 8.64
CA GLU A 76 14.53 -7.46 8.72
C GLU A 76 14.29 -8.94 8.45
N SER A 77 13.07 -9.42 8.62
CA SER A 77 12.71 -10.82 8.37
C SER A 77 11.37 -10.86 7.67
N GLY A 78 11.30 -11.62 6.58
CA GLY A 78 10.09 -11.71 5.79
C GLY A 78 9.95 -10.57 4.79
N HIS A 79 8.74 -10.38 4.32
CA HIS A 79 8.44 -9.35 3.32
C HIS A 79 6.96 -9.00 3.35
N PHE A 80 6.62 -7.88 2.72
CA PHE A 80 5.23 -7.49 2.50
C PHE A 80 4.66 -8.25 1.30
N SER A 81 3.39 -8.59 1.36
CA SER A 81 2.69 -9.21 0.24
C SER A 81 2.14 -8.12 -0.66
N TRP A 82 3.00 -7.59 -1.53
CA TRP A 82 2.67 -6.42 -2.34
C TRP A 82 1.97 -6.81 -3.64
N PRO A 83 0.89 -6.11 -4.02
CA PRO A 83 0.22 -6.41 -5.29
C PRO A 83 1.12 -6.00 -6.46
N ARG A 84 1.47 -6.99 -7.29
CA ARG A 84 2.40 -6.81 -8.43
C ARG A 84 1.74 -6.95 -9.79
N ASN A 85 0.45 -7.33 -9.81
CA ASN A 85 -0.21 -7.70 -11.07
C ASN A 85 -0.67 -6.51 -11.90
N SER A 86 -0.56 -5.30 -11.37
CA SER A 86 -0.96 -4.09 -12.07
C SER A 86 0.00 -2.96 -11.69
N ASN A 87 -0.11 -1.84 -12.41
CA ASN A 87 0.69 -0.65 -12.16
C ASN A 87 -0.23 0.53 -11.88
N ASP A 88 -1.26 0.30 -11.11
CA ASP A 88 -2.26 1.30 -10.80
C ASP A 88 -2.14 1.77 -9.34
N LEU A 89 -2.88 2.83 -9.06
CA LEU A 89 -3.05 3.34 -7.71
C LEU A 89 -4.38 2.83 -7.19
N ARG A 90 -4.35 2.17 -6.03
CA ARG A 90 -5.56 1.60 -5.43
C ARG A 90 -5.78 2.18 -4.04
N SER A 91 -7.04 2.46 -3.73
CA SER A 91 -7.40 2.80 -2.35
C SER A 91 -7.44 1.52 -1.51
N MET A 92 -7.12 1.67 -0.23
CA MET A 92 -7.18 0.57 0.72
C MET A 92 -8.13 0.90 1.84
N THR A 93 -8.82 -0.13 2.33
CA THR A 93 -9.60 -0.02 3.56
C THR A 93 -8.66 -0.08 4.76
N ALA A 94 -9.17 0.31 5.93
CA ALA A 94 -8.44 0.18 7.18
C ALA A 94 -8.03 -1.28 7.44
N GLU A 95 -8.91 -2.21 7.12
CA GLU A 95 -8.66 -3.63 7.30
C GLU A 95 -7.54 -4.12 6.38
N GLN A 96 -7.58 -3.72 5.10
CA GLN A 96 -6.53 -4.08 4.15
C GLN A 96 -5.17 -3.52 4.57
N PHE A 97 -5.13 -2.29 5.10
CA PHE A 97 -3.90 -1.71 5.61
C PHE A 97 -3.35 -2.55 6.76
N HIS A 98 -4.22 -2.96 7.66
CA HIS A 98 -3.83 -3.81 8.78
C HIS A 98 -3.25 -5.14 8.27
N TRP A 99 -3.90 -5.79 7.31
CA TRP A 99 -3.40 -7.03 6.72
C TRP A 99 -2.02 -6.84 6.09
N LEU A 100 -1.85 -5.76 5.33
CA LEU A 100 -0.57 -5.48 4.67
C LEU A 100 0.54 -5.31 5.70
N MET A 101 0.29 -4.58 6.77
CA MET A 101 1.28 -4.34 7.81
C MET A 101 1.63 -5.62 8.59
N GLN A 102 0.75 -6.60 8.59
CA GLN A 102 1.00 -7.91 9.20
C GLN A 102 1.66 -8.91 8.23
N GLY A 103 1.90 -8.49 6.98
CA GLY A 103 2.53 -9.34 5.98
C GLY A 103 1.54 -10.16 5.15
N PHE A 104 0.26 -9.92 5.28
CA PHE A 104 -0.76 -10.64 4.50
C PHE A 104 -1.10 -9.89 3.22
N ALA A 105 -1.65 -10.61 2.24
CA ALA A 105 -2.14 -10.02 1.01
C ALA A 105 -3.37 -9.16 1.27
N ILE A 106 -3.51 -8.05 0.53
CA ILE A 106 -4.68 -7.17 0.67
C ILE A 106 -5.88 -7.72 -0.11
N ASP A 107 -5.62 -8.58 -1.10
CA ASP A 107 -6.66 -9.32 -1.81
C ASP A 107 -6.60 -10.75 -1.32
N PRO A 108 -7.49 -11.16 -0.43
CA PRO A 108 -7.47 -12.54 0.04
C PRO A 108 -7.65 -13.48 -1.14
N ILE A 109 -6.82 -14.49 -1.22
CA ILE A 109 -6.94 -15.53 -2.24
C ILE A 109 -8.12 -16.39 -1.82
N ILE A 110 -9.21 -16.31 -2.56
CA ILE A 110 -10.35 -17.17 -2.36
C ILE A 110 -10.08 -18.43 -3.17
N HIS A 111 -9.69 -19.42 -2.51
CA HIS A 111 -9.45 -20.69 -3.16
C HIS A 111 -10.78 -21.40 -3.31
N ASP A 112 -10.43 -21.24 -3.67
CA ASP A 112 -10.91 -21.76 -3.86
C ASP A 112 -11.59 -22.33 -3.48
N ILE A 113 -11.75 -22.20 -2.84
CA ILE A 113 -12.17 -22.40 -2.55
C ILE A 113 -12.82 -22.86 -2.86
N THR A 114 -12.79 -23.36 -2.84
CA THR A 114 -13.13 -23.54 -3.22
C THR A 114 -13.60 -24.06 -3.59
N PRO A 115 -13.97 -24.63 -3.36
CA PRO A 115 -14.38 -24.66 -3.72
C PRO A 115 -14.77 -25.07 -3.87
N CYS A 116 -14.96 -25.39 -3.58
CA CYS A 116 -15.16 -25.27 -3.85
C CYS A 116 -15.62 -25.47 -3.85
N LEU A 117 -15.85 -25.65 -3.53
CA LEU A 117 -16.13 -25.31 -3.44
C LEU A 117 -16.51 -25.57 -3.67
N LEU A 118 -16.81 -25.89 -3.56
CA LEU A 118 -17.09 -25.64 -3.64
C LEU A 118 -17.40 -26.02 -3.88
N TYR A 119 -17.85 -26.59 -3.92
CA TYR A 119 -18.11 -26.60 -3.95
C TYR A 119 -18.35 -26.88 -3.85
N THR A 120 -18.43 -27.07 -3.59
CA THR A 120 -18.55 -26.78 -3.49
C THR A 120 -18.78 -26.71 -3.40
N SER A 121 -19.05 -27.25 -3.26
CA SER A 121 -19.16 -26.74 -3.18
C SER A 121 -19.27 -26.68 -3.13
N ASP A 122 -19.29 -26.94 -2.93
CA ASP A 122 -19.27 -26.43 -2.92
C ASP A 122 -19.21 -26.39 -2.89
N ALA A 123 -19.16 -27.06 -2.42
CA ALA A 123 -19.02 -26.48 -2.47
C ALA A 123 -19.06 -26.31 -2.53
#